data_1265b9f09b9ab6bd4f3fdb4bab9b0f75
#
_entry.id   1265b9f09b9ab6bd4f3fdb4bab9b0f75
#
_cell.length_a   1.000
_cell.length_b   1.000
_cell.length_c   1.000
_cell.angle_alpha   90.00
_cell.angle_beta   90.00
_cell.angle_gamma   90.00
#
_symmetry.space_group_name_H-M   'P 1'
#
loop_
_entity.id
_entity.type
_entity.pdbx_description
1 polymer ?
#
loop_
_entity_poly.entity_id
_entity_poly.type
_entity_poly.pdbx_seq_one_letter_code
_entity_poly.pdbx_strand_id
1 'polypeptide(L)'
;QRQMCIRDSYLSLQLIELNTPMIMALNMMDEVRENGGTIQVNRLEEALGIPVIPISAAKNEGIGELIEHAIHVARYDECPGRLDFCDANGENGQAAIHRCIHAVVHLIEDHAKKAEIPARFAATKLVEGDKLILQQLGLDRNEEETLEHMIHEMEEECAKDREAALADMRFKFIEKVCTQTVVKPTESKAHARSVKADKILTGKYTACLLYTSDA
;
A
#
# COMPACT_ATOMS: atom_id res chain seq x y z
N GLN A 1 6.53 -5.83 -13.15
CA GLN A 1 6.47 -6.41 -11.79
C GLN A 1 6.47 -5.32 -10.69
N ARG A 2 7.37 -4.31 -10.72
CA ARG A 2 7.46 -3.28 -9.66
C ARG A 2 6.17 -2.43 -9.53
N GLN A 3 5.51 -2.09 -10.63
CA GLN A 3 4.27 -1.31 -10.63
C GLN A 3 3.04 -2.10 -10.16
N MET A 4 2.99 -3.41 -10.40
CA MET A 4 1.88 -4.24 -9.91
C MET A 4 1.91 -4.38 -8.38
N CYS A 5 3.08 -4.65 -7.79
CA CYS A 5 3.21 -4.73 -6.32
C CYS A 5 2.80 -3.44 -5.60
N ILE A 6 3.11 -2.27 -6.17
CA ILE A 6 2.75 -0.97 -5.57
C ILE A 6 1.23 -0.78 -5.59
N ARG A 7 0.55 -1.11 -6.69
CA ARG A 7 -0.90 -0.95 -6.82
C ARG A 7 -1.68 -1.81 -5.83
N ASP A 8 -1.29 -3.08 -5.70
CA ASP A 8 -1.96 -4.02 -4.79
C ASP A 8 -1.73 -3.62 -3.33
N SER A 9 -0.52 -3.15 -3.00
CA SER A 9 -0.20 -2.64 -1.67
C SER A 9 -0.97 -1.36 -1.33
N TYR A 10 -1.26 -0.50 -2.31
CA TYR A 10 -2.06 0.72 -2.11
C TYR A 10 -3.48 0.39 -1.63
N LEU A 11 -4.14 -0.57 -2.28
CA LEU A 11 -5.46 -1.05 -1.85
C LEU A 11 -5.41 -1.68 -0.46
N SER A 12 -4.35 -2.44 -0.16
CA SER A 12 -4.18 -3.07 1.16
C SER A 12 -4.11 -2.03 2.28
N LEU A 13 -3.42 -0.89 2.07
CA LEU A 13 -3.37 0.19 3.06
C LEU A 13 -4.76 0.80 3.31
N GLN A 14 -5.55 1.00 2.25
CA GLN A 14 -6.93 1.52 2.40
C GLN A 14 -7.83 0.55 3.17
N LEU A 15 -7.66 -0.76 2.96
CA LEU A 15 -8.40 -1.77 3.71
C LEU A 15 -7.97 -1.82 5.19
N ILE A 16 -6.67 -1.65 5.49
CA ILE A 16 -6.17 -1.60 6.87
C ILE A 16 -6.78 -0.40 7.62
N GLU A 17 -6.95 0.75 6.96
CA GLU A 17 -7.59 1.94 7.56
C GLU A 17 -9.05 1.70 8.02
N LEU A 18 -9.73 0.67 7.48
CA LEU A 18 -11.08 0.27 7.94
C LEU A 18 -11.09 -0.35 9.34
N ASN A 19 -9.93 -0.68 9.88
CA ASN A 19 -9.78 -1.25 11.23
C ASN A 19 -10.67 -2.49 11.47
N THR A 20 -10.74 -3.36 10.49
CA THR A 20 -11.46 -4.64 10.56
C THR A 20 -10.48 -5.79 10.68
N PRO A 21 -10.86 -6.91 11.34
CA PRO A 21 -10.03 -8.11 11.40
C PRO A 21 -9.63 -8.57 10.01
N MET A 22 -8.32 -8.70 9.76
CA MET A 22 -7.80 -9.10 8.46
C MET A 22 -6.45 -9.80 8.53
N ILE A 23 -6.16 -10.58 7.51
CA ILE A 23 -4.84 -11.15 7.26
C ILE A 23 -4.44 -10.91 5.80
N MET A 24 -3.16 -10.91 5.54
CA MET A 24 -2.63 -10.77 4.17
C MET A 24 -2.05 -12.11 3.71
N ALA A 25 -2.58 -12.64 2.60
CA ALA A 25 -2.00 -13.79 1.93
C ALA A 25 -0.97 -13.30 0.88
N LEU A 26 0.31 -13.54 1.14
CA LEU A 26 1.40 -13.19 0.22
C LEU A 26 1.60 -14.33 -0.78
N ASN A 27 0.92 -14.26 -1.91
CA ASN A 27 0.91 -15.32 -2.90
C ASN A 27 2.14 -15.29 -3.85
N MET A 28 2.30 -16.37 -4.63
CA MET A 28 3.38 -16.55 -5.61
C MET A 28 4.79 -16.64 -5.00
N MET A 29 4.89 -17.12 -3.75
CA MET A 29 6.18 -17.25 -3.06
C MET A 29 7.11 -18.29 -3.69
N ASP A 30 6.59 -19.23 -4.45
CA ASP A 30 7.36 -20.15 -5.29
C ASP A 30 8.11 -19.42 -6.39
N GLU A 31 7.46 -18.49 -7.10
CA GLU A 31 8.12 -17.68 -8.13
C GLU A 31 9.20 -16.76 -7.54
N VAL A 32 8.93 -16.17 -6.36
CA VAL A 32 9.92 -15.34 -5.66
C VAL A 32 11.17 -16.15 -5.34
N ARG A 33 11.01 -17.37 -4.80
CA ARG A 33 12.11 -18.29 -4.46
C ARG A 33 12.85 -18.80 -5.71
N GLU A 34 12.12 -19.20 -6.75
CA GLU A 34 12.73 -19.66 -8.01
C GLU A 34 13.58 -18.58 -8.69
N ASN A 35 13.18 -17.34 -8.56
CA ASN A 35 13.94 -16.18 -9.04
C ASN A 35 15.07 -15.74 -8.07
N GLY A 36 15.30 -16.45 -6.97
CA GLY A 36 16.34 -16.15 -5.98
C GLY A 36 16.05 -14.92 -5.12
N GLY A 37 14.80 -14.46 -5.10
CA GLY A 37 14.32 -13.38 -4.22
C GLY A 37 13.92 -13.90 -2.85
N THR A 38 13.85 -13.00 -1.88
CA THR A 38 13.35 -13.30 -0.52
C THR A 38 12.54 -12.10 -0.03
N ILE A 39 11.44 -12.39 0.66
CA ILE A 39 10.64 -11.38 1.36
C ILE A 39 10.76 -11.63 2.86
N GLN A 40 11.07 -10.59 3.61
CA GLN A 40 11.17 -10.66 5.07
C GLN A 40 9.76 -10.50 5.66
N VAL A 41 9.03 -11.61 5.77
CA VAL A 41 7.60 -11.64 6.17
C VAL A 41 7.40 -10.96 7.52
N ASN A 42 8.19 -11.29 8.54
CA ASN A 42 8.05 -10.70 9.89
C ASN A 42 8.18 -9.17 9.88
N ARG A 43 9.10 -8.62 9.07
CA ARG A 43 9.22 -7.16 8.93
C ARG A 43 8.04 -6.55 8.18
N LEU A 44 7.47 -7.30 7.24
CA LEU A 44 6.28 -6.85 6.52
C LEU A 44 5.06 -6.82 7.46
N GLU A 45 4.89 -7.85 8.30
CA GLU A 45 3.88 -7.88 9.36
C GLU A 45 4.02 -6.70 10.33
N GLU A 46 5.23 -6.48 10.83
CA GLU A 46 5.54 -5.36 11.72
C GLU A 46 5.24 -3.99 11.06
N ALA A 47 5.58 -3.83 9.79
CA ALA A 47 5.35 -2.60 9.05
C ALA A 47 3.88 -2.34 8.78
N LEU A 48 3.09 -3.37 8.46
CA LEU A 48 1.67 -3.25 8.13
C LEU A 48 0.75 -3.37 9.36
N GLY A 49 1.24 -3.99 10.44
CA GLY A 49 0.45 -4.23 11.67
C GLY A 49 -0.65 -5.28 11.50
N ILE A 50 -0.51 -6.19 10.54
CA ILE A 50 -1.42 -7.30 10.28
C ILE A 50 -0.63 -8.58 10.02
N PRO A 51 -1.18 -9.78 10.34
CA PRO A 51 -0.53 -11.04 9.99
C PRO A 51 -0.35 -11.21 8.47
N VAL A 52 0.81 -11.70 8.06
CA VAL A 52 1.15 -11.93 6.65
C VAL A 52 1.57 -13.38 6.45
N ILE A 53 0.79 -14.15 5.72
CA ILE A 53 1.03 -15.57 5.50
C ILE A 53 1.57 -15.79 4.08
N PRO A 54 2.82 -16.27 3.94
CA PRO A 54 3.40 -16.58 2.65
C PRO A 54 2.80 -17.86 2.07
N ILE A 55 2.23 -17.80 0.88
CA ILE A 55 1.58 -18.93 0.22
C ILE A 55 2.05 -19.12 -1.23
N SER A 56 1.85 -20.31 -1.75
CA SER A 56 1.81 -20.59 -3.19
C SER A 56 0.52 -21.34 -3.50
N ALA A 57 -0.49 -20.62 -3.96
CA ALA A 57 -1.78 -21.23 -4.30
C ALA A 57 -1.64 -22.29 -5.42
N ALA A 58 -0.74 -22.04 -6.38
CA ALA A 58 -0.48 -22.98 -7.48
C ALA A 58 0.11 -24.32 -7.02
N LYS A 59 0.92 -24.29 -5.93
CA LYS A 59 1.55 -25.48 -5.35
C LYS A 59 0.85 -26.00 -4.07
N ASN A 60 -0.25 -25.35 -3.67
CA ASN A 60 -0.98 -25.66 -2.44
C ASN A 60 -0.09 -25.57 -1.17
N GLU A 61 0.90 -24.67 -1.16
CA GLU A 61 1.80 -24.43 -0.02
C GLU A 61 1.24 -23.29 0.85
N GLY A 62 1.30 -23.44 2.18
CA GLY A 62 0.91 -22.41 3.16
C GLY A 62 -0.59 -22.20 3.32
N ILE A 63 -1.45 -22.93 2.60
CA ILE A 63 -2.92 -22.75 2.66
C ILE A 63 -3.49 -23.17 4.03
N GLY A 64 -2.99 -24.27 4.62
CA GLY A 64 -3.41 -24.71 5.96
C GLY A 64 -3.13 -23.62 7.01
N GLU A 65 -1.93 -23.08 7.04
CA GLU A 65 -1.50 -22.02 7.93
C GLU A 65 -2.35 -20.75 7.74
N LEU A 66 -2.61 -20.36 6.47
CA LEU A 66 -3.50 -19.24 6.16
C LEU A 66 -4.89 -19.42 6.77
N ILE A 67 -5.49 -20.62 6.66
CA ILE A 67 -6.81 -20.90 7.20
C ILE A 67 -6.79 -20.86 8.75
N GLU A 68 -5.78 -21.43 9.39
CA GLU A 68 -5.65 -21.41 10.85
C GLU A 68 -5.54 -19.99 11.38
N HIS A 69 -4.70 -19.16 10.78
CA HIS A 69 -4.56 -17.74 11.13
C HIS A 69 -5.85 -16.95 10.85
N ALA A 70 -6.54 -17.21 9.73
CA ALA A 70 -7.81 -16.56 9.43
C ALA A 70 -8.89 -16.86 10.48
N ILE A 71 -8.99 -18.13 10.93
CA ILE A 71 -9.91 -18.54 11.99
C ILE A 71 -9.52 -17.89 13.32
N HIS A 72 -8.22 -17.79 13.62
CA HIS A 72 -7.73 -17.13 14.83
C HIS A 72 -8.12 -15.65 14.85
N VAL A 73 -7.76 -14.90 13.82
CA VAL A 73 -8.07 -13.47 13.68
C VAL A 73 -9.58 -13.21 13.77
N ALA A 74 -10.39 -14.03 13.10
CA ALA A 74 -11.86 -13.91 13.15
C ALA A 74 -12.45 -14.26 14.52
N ARG A 75 -11.85 -15.23 15.23
CA ARG A 75 -12.33 -15.67 16.57
C ARG A 75 -12.04 -14.65 17.66
N TYR A 76 -10.91 -13.98 17.58
CA TYR A 76 -10.45 -13.04 18.60
C TYR A 76 -10.66 -11.57 18.21
N ASP A 77 -11.28 -11.32 17.04
CA ASP A 77 -11.56 -9.98 16.52
C ASP A 77 -10.29 -9.11 16.45
N GLU A 78 -9.17 -9.72 15.99
CA GLU A 78 -7.87 -9.05 15.95
C GLU A 78 -7.82 -8.01 14.84
N CYS A 79 -7.96 -6.75 15.23
CA CYS A 79 -7.85 -5.61 14.34
C CYS A 79 -6.39 -5.22 14.05
N PRO A 80 -6.11 -4.49 12.95
CA PRO A 80 -4.77 -4.04 12.62
C PRO A 80 -4.10 -3.27 13.75
N GLY A 81 -2.87 -3.60 14.07
CA GLY A 81 -2.07 -2.92 15.10
C GLY A 81 -1.55 -1.55 14.65
N ARG A 82 -1.67 -1.24 13.36
CA ARG A 82 -1.21 0.03 12.79
C ARG A 82 -2.23 0.57 11.79
N LEU A 83 -2.70 1.80 12.04
CA LEU A 83 -3.61 2.52 11.14
C LEU A 83 -2.95 3.77 10.53
N ASP A 84 -1.78 4.16 11.03
CA ASP A 84 -1.07 5.37 10.64
C ASP A 84 0.09 5.06 9.68
N PHE A 85 -0.01 5.57 8.46
CA PHE A 85 0.97 5.40 7.39
C PHE A 85 1.70 6.72 7.05
N CYS A 86 1.41 7.80 7.79
CA CYS A 86 2.10 9.07 7.61
C CYS A 86 3.37 9.14 8.48
N ASP A 87 4.30 10.01 8.08
CA ASP A 87 5.55 10.24 8.79
C ASP A 87 5.52 11.63 9.44
N ALA A 88 5.45 11.66 10.78
CA ALA A 88 5.41 12.91 11.55
C ALA A 88 6.65 13.78 11.35
N ASN A 89 7.80 13.16 11.08
CA ASN A 89 9.08 13.83 10.87
C ASN A 89 9.51 13.82 9.40
N GLY A 90 8.59 13.45 8.50
CA GLY A 90 8.88 13.32 7.09
C GLY A 90 9.16 14.66 6.41
N GLU A 91 10.10 14.66 5.47
CA GLU A 91 10.40 15.80 4.61
C GLU A 91 9.37 15.93 3.47
N ASN A 92 9.45 17.04 2.72
CA ASN A 92 8.64 17.27 1.51
C ASN A 92 7.11 17.19 1.74
N GLY A 93 6.61 17.83 2.81
CA GLY A 93 5.18 17.93 3.09
C GLY A 93 4.57 16.74 3.83
N GLN A 94 5.32 15.66 4.12
CA GLN A 94 4.80 14.51 4.86
C GLN A 94 4.34 14.89 6.28
N ALA A 95 5.10 15.76 6.93
CA ALA A 95 4.73 16.29 8.26
C ALA A 95 3.44 17.12 8.22
N ALA A 96 3.19 17.89 7.14
CA ALA A 96 1.97 18.65 6.97
C ALA A 96 0.75 17.73 6.79
N ILE A 97 0.88 16.67 5.98
CA ILE A 97 -0.16 15.65 5.81
C ILE A 97 -0.47 14.97 7.14
N HIS A 98 0.57 14.60 7.89
CA HIS A 98 0.42 13.99 9.21
C HIS A 98 -0.38 14.90 10.16
N ARG A 99 0.00 16.19 10.29
CA ARG A 99 -0.70 17.16 11.15
C ARG A 99 -2.15 17.34 10.69
N CYS A 100 -2.40 17.51 9.41
CA CYS A 100 -3.74 17.66 8.85
C CYS A 100 -4.63 16.47 9.21
N ILE A 101 -4.22 15.24 8.91
CA ILE A 101 -5.03 14.05 9.19
C ILE A 101 -5.29 13.91 10.70
N HIS A 102 -4.27 14.13 11.55
CA HIS A 102 -4.47 14.07 13.01
C HIS A 102 -5.40 15.16 13.52
N ALA A 103 -5.31 16.39 13.03
CA ALA A 103 -6.23 17.46 13.38
C ALA A 103 -7.68 17.13 12.96
N VAL A 104 -7.86 16.60 11.76
CA VAL A 104 -9.17 16.15 11.28
C VAL A 104 -9.72 14.98 12.12
N VAL A 105 -8.89 14.01 12.51
CA VAL A 105 -9.31 12.92 13.41
C VAL A 105 -9.88 13.48 14.70
N HIS A 106 -9.21 14.47 15.34
CA HIS A 106 -9.69 15.10 16.56
C HIS A 106 -10.98 15.88 16.33
N LEU A 107 -11.12 16.58 15.21
CA LEU A 107 -12.33 17.32 14.86
C LEU A 107 -13.56 16.42 14.75
N ILE A 108 -13.39 15.22 14.16
CA ILE A 108 -14.52 14.34 13.82
C ILE A 108 -14.73 13.18 14.81
N GLU A 109 -13.95 13.07 15.89
CA GLU A 109 -13.94 11.89 16.77
C GLU A 109 -15.35 11.52 17.28
N ASP A 110 -16.11 12.49 17.75
CA ASP A 110 -17.47 12.27 18.25
C ASP A 110 -18.45 11.93 17.16
N HIS A 111 -18.33 12.51 15.98
CA HIS A 111 -19.15 12.21 14.81
C HIS A 111 -18.87 10.81 14.29
N ALA A 112 -17.59 10.43 14.20
CA ALA A 112 -17.16 9.11 13.77
C ALA A 112 -17.66 8.00 14.72
N LYS A 113 -17.60 8.23 16.04
CA LYS A 113 -18.18 7.32 17.03
C LYS A 113 -19.70 7.14 16.87
N LYS A 114 -20.44 8.22 16.63
CA LYS A 114 -21.90 8.16 16.41
C LYS A 114 -22.27 7.43 15.12
N ALA A 115 -21.46 7.59 14.08
CA ALA A 115 -21.64 6.97 12.78
C ALA A 115 -21.10 5.53 12.71
N GLU A 116 -20.44 5.05 13.78
CA GLU A 116 -19.76 3.73 13.84
C GLU A 116 -18.72 3.56 12.71
N ILE A 117 -18.02 4.65 12.36
CA ILE A 117 -16.98 4.65 11.33
C ILE A 117 -15.63 4.86 12.01
N PRO A 118 -14.57 4.10 11.64
CA PRO A 118 -13.23 4.34 12.18
C PRO A 118 -12.77 5.77 11.90
N ALA A 119 -12.43 6.52 12.95
CA ALA A 119 -12.13 7.95 12.84
C ALA A 119 -10.97 8.24 11.87
N ARG A 120 -9.95 7.37 11.84
CA ARG A 120 -8.82 7.51 10.92
C ARG A 120 -9.24 7.34 9.46
N PHE A 121 -10.05 6.34 9.16
CA PHE A 121 -10.61 6.13 7.82
C PHE A 121 -11.48 7.32 7.39
N ALA A 122 -12.38 7.75 8.28
CA ALA A 122 -13.25 8.90 8.02
C ALA A 122 -12.43 10.18 7.75
N ALA A 123 -11.40 10.46 8.56
CA ALA A 123 -10.53 11.62 8.37
C ALA A 123 -9.80 11.59 7.03
N THR A 124 -9.22 10.44 6.66
CA THR A 124 -8.53 10.29 5.38
C THR A 124 -9.49 10.50 4.21
N LYS A 125 -10.71 9.97 4.30
CA LYS A 125 -11.75 10.15 3.28
C LYS A 125 -12.27 11.59 3.18
N LEU A 126 -12.41 12.29 4.30
CA LEU A 126 -12.76 13.71 4.29
C LEU A 126 -11.68 14.56 3.62
N VAL A 127 -10.42 14.29 3.93
CA VAL A 127 -9.30 14.97 3.27
C VAL A 127 -9.27 14.65 1.77
N GLU A 128 -9.61 13.44 1.33
CA GLU A 128 -9.81 13.09 -0.09
C GLU A 128 -11.01 13.80 -0.74
N GLY A 129 -11.89 14.42 0.04
CA GLY A 129 -13.09 15.10 -0.46
C GLY A 129 -14.27 14.16 -0.69
N ASP A 130 -14.36 13.04 0.03
CA ASP A 130 -15.47 12.08 -0.09
C ASP A 130 -16.75 12.65 0.50
N LYS A 131 -17.71 12.95 -0.39
CA LYS A 131 -18.99 13.55 -0.02
C LYS A 131 -19.91 12.59 0.73
N LEU A 132 -19.77 11.28 0.55
CA LEU A 132 -20.60 10.31 1.26
C LEU A 132 -20.23 10.27 2.73
N ILE A 133 -18.94 10.24 3.04
CA ILE A 133 -18.46 10.31 4.42
C ILE A 133 -18.84 11.65 5.07
N LEU A 134 -18.68 12.76 4.35
CA LEU A 134 -19.09 14.06 4.87
C LEU A 134 -20.57 14.08 5.28
N GLN A 135 -21.45 13.53 4.43
CA GLN A 135 -22.89 13.44 4.73
C GLN A 135 -23.20 12.50 5.90
N GLN A 136 -22.49 11.37 6.01
CA GLN A 136 -22.70 10.41 7.10
C GLN A 136 -22.27 10.94 8.46
N LEU A 137 -21.20 11.73 8.50
CA LEU A 137 -20.72 12.33 9.73
C LEU A 137 -21.61 13.49 10.20
N GLY A 138 -22.25 14.22 9.28
CA GLY A 138 -23.17 15.30 9.59
C GLY A 138 -22.49 16.45 10.35
N LEU A 139 -21.34 16.91 9.87
CA LEU A 139 -20.61 18.05 10.42
C LEU A 139 -21.45 19.32 10.33
N ASP A 140 -21.27 20.20 11.30
CA ASP A 140 -21.87 21.53 11.22
C ASP A 140 -21.07 22.46 10.28
N ARG A 141 -21.65 23.61 9.96
CA ARG A 141 -21.02 24.56 9.03
C ARG A 141 -19.67 25.06 9.51
N ASN A 142 -19.48 25.27 10.81
CA ASN A 142 -18.21 25.75 11.35
C ASN A 142 -17.14 24.64 11.30
N GLU A 143 -17.55 23.38 11.52
CA GLU A 143 -16.67 22.22 11.41
C GLU A 143 -16.25 21.99 9.95
N GLU A 144 -17.17 22.15 8.98
CA GLU A 144 -16.84 22.07 7.56
C GLU A 144 -15.87 23.20 7.14
N GLU A 145 -16.11 24.45 7.59
CA GLU A 145 -15.19 25.56 7.31
C GLU A 145 -13.80 25.32 7.95
N THR A 146 -13.76 24.75 9.15
CA THR A 146 -12.51 24.40 9.84
C THR A 146 -11.78 23.28 9.10
N LEU A 147 -12.49 22.24 8.64
CA LEU A 147 -11.96 21.15 7.85
C LEU A 147 -11.30 21.66 6.57
N GLU A 148 -12.01 22.49 5.80
CA GLU A 148 -11.47 23.06 4.55
C GLU A 148 -10.26 23.96 4.80
N HIS A 149 -10.22 24.70 5.93
CA HIS A 149 -9.06 25.49 6.29
C HIS A 149 -7.83 24.61 6.57
N MET A 150 -7.98 23.52 7.34
CA MET A 150 -6.90 22.57 7.62
C MET A 150 -6.35 21.92 6.35
N ILE A 151 -7.26 21.57 5.43
CA ILE A 151 -6.88 20.97 4.15
C ILE A 151 -6.13 21.98 3.27
N HIS A 152 -6.61 23.21 3.20
CA HIS A 152 -5.97 24.27 2.41
C HIS A 152 -4.55 24.58 2.91
N GLU A 153 -4.36 24.66 4.23
CA GLU A 153 -3.03 24.83 4.85
C GLU A 153 -2.09 23.68 4.47
N MET A 154 -2.58 22.45 4.48
CA MET A 154 -1.81 21.28 4.04
C MET A 154 -1.44 21.35 2.55
N GLU A 155 -2.40 21.73 1.68
CA GLU A 155 -2.18 21.87 0.23
C GLU A 155 -1.12 22.93 -0.08
N GLU A 156 -1.14 24.08 0.62
CA GLU A 156 -0.13 25.13 0.49
C GLU A 156 1.26 24.66 0.92
N GLU A 157 1.37 23.99 2.10
CA GLU A 157 2.65 23.48 2.59
C GLU A 157 3.21 22.36 1.69
N CYS A 158 2.34 21.48 1.17
CA CYS A 158 2.75 20.37 0.31
C CYS A 158 3.01 20.79 -1.14
N ALA A 159 2.51 21.95 -1.57
CA ALA A 159 2.45 22.40 -2.97
C ALA A 159 1.80 21.34 -3.90
N LYS A 160 0.81 20.64 -3.39
CA LYS A 160 0.04 19.58 -4.07
C LYS A 160 -1.41 19.66 -3.65
N ASP A 161 -2.32 19.23 -4.53
CA ASP A 161 -3.71 19.02 -4.18
C ASP A 161 -3.87 17.86 -3.18
N ARG A 162 -4.99 17.83 -2.48
CA ARG A 162 -5.30 16.88 -1.40
C ARG A 162 -5.20 15.42 -1.84
N GLU A 163 -5.69 15.09 -3.03
CA GLU A 163 -5.66 13.73 -3.56
C GLU A 163 -4.23 13.28 -3.88
N ALA A 164 -3.44 14.14 -4.55
CA ALA A 164 -2.05 13.85 -4.86
C ALA A 164 -1.17 13.80 -3.61
N ALA A 165 -1.44 14.62 -2.60
CA ALA A 165 -0.72 14.61 -1.33
C ALA A 165 -0.91 13.26 -0.60
N LEU A 166 -2.14 12.78 -0.46
CA LEU A 166 -2.45 11.49 0.17
C LEU A 166 -1.93 10.30 -0.63
N ALA A 167 -2.05 10.35 -1.96
CA ALA A 167 -1.48 9.31 -2.81
C ALA A 167 0.05 9.23 -2.67
N ASP A 168 0.74 10.37 -2.66
CA ASP A 168 2.20 10.44 -2.45
C ASP A 168 2.62 9.90 -1.07
N MET A 169 1.86 10.20 -0.03
CA MET A 169 2.07 9.65 1.31
C MET A 169 2.02 8.11 1.30
N ARG A 170 0.96 7.52 0.74
CA ARG A 170 0.80 6.06 0.66
C ARG A 170 1.90 5.43 -0.20
N PHE A 171 2.24 6.03 -1.35
CA PHE A 171 3.31 5.53 -2.21
C PHE A 171 4.66 5.55 -1.53
N LYS A 172 5.01 6.61 -0.81
CA LYS A 172 6.27 6.69 -0.06
C LYS A 172 6.33 5.64 1.05
N PHE A 173 5.22 5.43 1.76
CA PHE A 173 5.15 4.37 2.75
C PHE A 173 5.37 2.99 2.13
N ILE A 174 4.68 2.67 1.04
CA ILE A 174 4.85 1.40 0.31
C ILE A 174 6.29 1.23 -0.18
N GLU A 175 6.90 2.27 -0.75
CA GLU A 175 8.28 2.22 -1.22
C GLU A 175 9.26 1.95 -0.07
N LYS A 176 9.07 2.60 1.08
CA LYS A 176 9.85 2.38 2.31
C LYS A 176 9.73 0.92 2.78
N VAL A 177 8.50 0.40 2.88
CA VAL A 177 8.24 -0.98 3.28
C VAL A 177 8.86 -1.96 2.29
N CYS A 178 8.63 -1.79 0.98
CA CYS A 178 9.21 -2.66 -0.04
C CYS A 178 10.75 -2.66 -0.04
N THR A 179 11.35 -1.51 0.20
CA THR A 179 12.83 -1.40 0.27
C THR A 179 13.40 -2.14 1.48
N GLN A 180 12.67 -2.15 2.60
CA GLN A 180 13.10 -2.79 3.84
C GLN A 180 12.80 -4.29 3.89
N THR A 181 11.77 -4.75 3.17
CA THR A 181 11.27 -6.14 3.29
C THR A 181 11.62 -7.02 2.11
N VAL A 182 11.83 -6.45 0.92
CA VAL A 182 12.10 -7.22 -0.30
C VAL A 182 13.59 -7.25 -0.60
N VAL A 183 14.19 -8.42 -0.44
CA VAL A 183 15.57 -8.69 -0.87
C VAL A 183 15.52 -9.10 -2.35
N LYS A 184 15.99 -8.20 -3.22
CA LYS A 184 16.05 -8.50 -4.67
C LYS A 184 17.12 -9.53 -4.95
N PRO A 185 16.86 -10.49 -5.86
CA PRO A 185 17.92 -11.36 -6.34
C PRO A 185 18.97 -10.52 -7.07
N THR A 186 20.24 -10.79 -6.83
CA THR A 186 21.29 -10.53 -7.80
C THR A 186 20.86 -11.18 -9.12
N GLU A 187 20.71 -10.41 -10.18
CA GLU A 187 20.15 -10.73 -11.52
C GLU A 187 19.92 -12.21 -11.80
N SER A 188 18.65 -12.62 -11.95
CA SER A 188 18.37 -14.03 -12.21
C SER A 188 19.11 -14.46 -13.48
N LYS A 189 19.80 -15.60 -13.44
CA LYS A 189 20.52 -16.16 -14.60
C LYS A 189 19.59 -16.31 -15.82
N ALA A 190 18.31 -16.48 -15.61
CA ALA A 190 17.28 -16.56 -16.66
C ALA A 190 17.04 -15.18 -17.30
N HIS A 191 16.94 -14.11 -16.54
CA HIS A 191 16.79 -12.75 -17.06
C HIS A 191 18.04 -12.30 -17.83
N ALA A 192 19.24 -12.60 -17.30
CA ALA A 192 20.49 -12.33 -17.99
C ALA A 192 20.61 -13.11 -19.32
N ARG A 193 20.06 -14.34 -19.40
CA ARG A 193 19.99 -15.13 -20.64
C ARG A 193 18.98 -14.55 -21.62
N SER A 194 17.80 -14.14 -21.16
CA SER A 194 16.77 -13.50 -21.98
C SER A 194 17.26 -12.19 -22.59
N VAL A 195 17.88 -11.33 -21.78
CA VAL A 195 18.48 -10.06 -22.26
C VAL A 195 19.64 -10.30 -23.23
N LYS A 196 20.44 -11.37 -23.03
CA LYS A 196 21.48 -11.75 -24.00
C LYS A 196 20.88 -12.29 -25.30
N ALA A 197 19.83 -13.12 -25.23
CA ALA A 197 19.10 -13.63 -26.39
C ALA A 197 18.44 -12.48 -27.18
N ASP A 198 17.78 -11.55 -26.49
CA ASP A 198 17.22 -10.35 -27.10
C ASP A 198 18.29 -9.47 -27.78
N LYS A 199 19.43 -9.24 -27.14
CA LYS A 199 20.54 -8.51 -27.78
C LYS A 199 21.10 -9.19 -29.01
N ILE A 200 21.09 -10.54 -29.05
CA ILE A 200 21.51 -11.30 -30.23
C ILE A 200 20.43 -11.21 -31.31
N LEU A 201 19.16 -11.38 -30.98
CA LEU A 201 18.04 -11.36 -31.93
C LEU A 201 17.77 -9.95 -32.51
N THR A 202 17.93 -8.89 -31.70
CA THR A 202 17.72 -7.50 -32.11
C THR A 202 19.01 -6.77 -32.53
N GLY A 203 20.15 -7.44 -32.47
CA GLY A 203 21.44 -6.90 -32.90
C GLY A 203 21.45 -6.49 -34.35
N LYS A 204 22.02 -5.32 -34.66
CA LYS A 204 22.03 -4.69 -35.99
C LYS A 204 22.51 -5.60 -37.14
N TYR A 205 23.32 -6.61 -36.83
CA TYR A 205 23.85 -7.56 -37.83
C TYR A 205 23.10 -8.90 -37.82
N THR A 206 22.54 -9.34 -36.70
CA THR A 206 21.83 -10.61 -36.56
C THR A 206 20.36 -10.49 -36.94
N ALA A 207 19.70 -9.37 -36.70
CA ALA A 207 18.35 -9.11 -37.17
C ALA A 207 18.27 -9.14 -38.73
N CYS A 208 19.30 -8.61 -39.40
CA CYS A 208 19.38 -8.62 -40.85
C CYS A 208 19.52 -10.04 -41.44
N LEU A 209 20.29 -10.91 -40.75
CA LEU A 209 20.49 -12.32 -41.17
C LEU A 209 19.26 -13.19 -41.00
N LEU A 210 18.46 -12.95 -39.93
CA LEU A 210 17.21 -13.67 -39.71
C LEU A 210 16.12 -13.27 -40.71
N TYR A 211 16.07 -11.99 -41.12
CA TYR A 211 15.10 -11.52 -42.12
C TYR A 211 15.43 -11.93 -43.54
N THR A 212 16.68 -12.24 -43.84
CA THR A 212 17.10 -12.65 -45.21
C THR A 212 17.09 -14.17 -45.44
N SER A 213 16.80 -14.97 -44.38
CA SER A 213 16.74 -16.45 -44.47
C SER A 213 15.37 -16.98 -44.86
N ASP A 214 14.35 -16.12 -45.00
CA ASP A 214 12.96 -16.52 -45.30
C ASP A 214 12.48 -15.99 -46.68
N ALA A 215 13.40 -15.75 -47.60
CA ALA A 215 13.12 -15.35 -48.97
C ALA A 215 13.59 -16.42 -49.98
#